data_f2f36736495e5567f5e205cf4246fada
#
_entry.id   f2f36736495e5567f5e205cf4246fada
#
_cell.length_a   1.000
_cell.length_b   1.000
_cell.length_c   1.000
_cell.angle_alpha   90.00
_cell.angle_beta   90.00
_cell.angle_gamma   90.00
#
_symmetry.space_group_name_H-M   'P 1'
#
loop_
_entity.id
_entity.type
_entity.pdbx_description
1 polymer ?
#
loop_
_entity_poly.entity_id
_entity_poly.type
_entity_poly.pdbx_seq_one_letter_code
_entity_poly.pdbx_strand_id
1 'polypeptide(L)'
;AQAQAGQSQNGQMQSQSGTVPCLPGYETGSFFDEVVDQDSFARPDAVALVDLINRLPPGELNRRQLAIERSLYQMGITFTVYSDSAGTEKIMPFDIVPRIISPDVWTHIDTGLKQRIRALNRFLSDIYNERKIIEDGIIPASIVDSCPAYLPQCKGLRPPHDVWCHITGTDLVRDNDGNVFVLEDNLRCPSGVSYVLQNRSVMKRNFPQAFTASMVRPVSDYPARLYQMLRRMAPSHVADPNVVVLTPGVYNSAYYEHSYLAHQMGVELVEGRDLLVKDDRVYMRTTDGLQAVDVIYRRVDDTFLDPKVFNPKSVLGVPGLMSAYRAGNVALANAPGTGVADDKVVYAYVPEMIQYYLGEEPILSNVPTYL
;
A
#
# COMPACT_ATOMS: atom_id res chain seq x y z
N ALA A 1 -5.02 71.60 2.20
CA ALA A 1 -4.24 70.38 1.81
C ALA A 1 -5.17 69.17 1.89
N GLN A 2 -5.66 68.72 0.73
CA GLN A 2 -6.52 67.57 0.59
C GLN A 2 -5.66 66.31 0.47
N ALA A 3 -5.93 65.28 1.31
CA ALA A 3 -5.36 63.99 1.21
C ALA A 3 -6.30 63.10 0.40
N GLN A 4 -5.83 62.57 -0.74
CA GLN A 4 -6.52 61.61 -1.56
C GLN A 4 -6.29 60.20 -0.96
N ALA A 5 -7.36 59.50 -0.66
CA ALA A 5 -7.36 58.11 -0.26
C ALA A 5 -7.17 57.21 -1.49
N GLY A 6 -6.11 56.42 -1.49
CA GLY A 6 -5.87 55.38 -2.50
C GLY A 6 -6.75 54.19 -2.22
N GLN A 7 -7.64 53.82 -3.14
CA GLN A 7 -8.38 52.59 -3.16
C GLN A 7 -7.44 51.44 -3.60
N SER A 8 -7.17 50.51 -2.71
CA SER A 8 -6.56 49.24 -3.03
C SER A 8 -7.56 48.36 -3.75
N GLN A 9 -7.35 48.09 -5.03
CA GLN A 9 -8.05 47.08 -5.78
C GLN A 9 -7.58 45.70 -5.32
N ASN A 10 -8.41 45.03 -4.54
CA ASN A 10 -8.32 43.59 -4.32
C ASN A 10 -8.69 42.90 -5.62
N GLY A 11 -7.70 42.51 -6.40
CA GLY A 11 -7.88 41.59 -7.52
C GLY A 11 -8.19 40.18 -7.00
N GLN A 12 -9.47 39.84 -6.96
CA GLN A 12 -9.90 38.46 -6.89
C GLN A 12 -9.40 37.75 -8.16
N MET A 13 -8.41 36.87 -8.01
CA MET A 13 -8.10 35.85 -9.01
C MET A 13 -9.33 34.93 -9.11
N GLN A 14 -10.23 35.24 -10.01
CA GLN A 14 -11.25 34.29 -10.48
C GLN A 14 -10.49 33.16 -11.19
N SER A 15 -10.56 31.96 -10.63
CA SER A 15 -10.12 30.75 -11.28
C SER A 15 -10.87 30.62 -12.62
N GLN A 16 -10.15 30.77 -13.73
CA GLN A 16 -10.67 30.44 -15.05
C GLN A 16 -10.79 28.91 -15.13
N SER A 17 -11.94 28.41 -14.72
CA SER A 17 -12.33 27.04 -14.97
C SER A 17 -12.73 26.92 -16.45
N GLY A 18 -12.10 25.99 -17.16
CA GLY A 18 -12.65 25.39 -18.35
C GLY A 18 -12.44 26.14 -19.67
N THR A 19 -11.22 26.10 -20.22
CA THR A 19 -11.00 26.58 -21.60
C THR A 19 -10.33 25.57 -22.53
N VAL A 20 -9.92 24.40 -22.05
CA VAL A 20 -9.31 23.36 -22.88
C VAL A 20 -10.35 22.28 -23.19
N PRO A 21 -10.84 22.18 -24.45
CA PRO A 21 -11.79 21.14 -24.83
C PRO A 21 -11.13 19.76 -24.67
N CYS A 22 -11.95 18.78 -24.34
CA CYS A 22 -11.56 17.39 -24.23
C CYS A 22 -11.01 16.80 -25.54
N LEU A 23 -10.39 15.65 -25.40
CA LEU A 23 -10.00 14.76 -26.50
C LEU A 23 -11.19 14.53 -27.44
N PRO A 24 -11.06 14.79 -28.77
CA PRO A 24 -12.18 14.62 -29.69
C PRO A 24 -12.77 13.21 -29.65
N GLY A 25 -14.07 13.11 -29.41
CA GLY A 25 -14.80 11.84 -29.37
C GLY A 25 -14.72 11.08 -28.04
N TYR A 26 -14.14 11.67 -26.97
CA TYR A 26 -14.17 11.09 -25.65
C TYR A 26 -15.46 11.48 -24.90
N GLU A 27 -16.16 10.48 -24.36
CA GLU A 27 -17.39 10.65 -23.59
C GLU A 27 -17.18 10.02 -22.18
N THR A 28 -17.46 10.80 -21.13
CA THR A 28 -17.31 10.33 -19.72
C THR A 28 -18.43 9.37 -19.31
N GLY A 29 -19.52 9.32 -20.04
CA GLY A 29 -20.72 8.57 -19.64
C GLY A 29 -21.31 9.09 -18.32
N SER A 30 -21.76 8.17 -17.47
CA SER A 30 -22.33 8.49 -16.14
C SER A 30 -21.31 8.38 -15.01
N PHE A 31 -20.05 8.10 -15.29
CA PHE A 31 -19.01 7.92 -14.30
C PHE A 31 -18.30 9.24 -13.99
N PHE A 32 -17.75 9.34 -12.78
CA PHE A 32 -16.85 10.41 -12.44
C PHE A 32 -15.52 10.20 -13.19
N ASP A 33 -15.08 11.22 -13.91
CA ASP A 33 -13.80 11.21 -14.60
C ASP A 33 -12.84 12.20 -13.93
N GLU A 34 -11.61 11.80 -13.64
CA GLU A 34 -10.62 12.65 -12.98
C GLU A 34 -9.96 13.66 -13.92
N VAL A 35 -10.11 13.48 -15.23
CA VAL A 35 -9.45 14.30 -16.26
C VAL A 35 -10.43 15.29 -16.87
N VAL A 36 -11.67 14.84 -17.11
CA VAL A 36 -12.68 15.57 -17.85
C VAL A 36 -13.92 15.81 -16.98
N ASP A 37 -14.52 16.98 -17.07
CA ASP A 37 -15.79 17.29 -16.40
C ASP A 37 -17.01 16.86 -17.25
N GLN A 38 -18.21 17.05 -16.70
CA GLN A 38 -19.46 16.69 -17.37
C GLN A 38 -19.78 17.53 -18.64
N ASP A 39 -19.15 18.69 -18.76
CA ASP A 39 -19.29 19.59 -19.91
C ASP A 39 -18.21 19.33 -20.97
N SER A 40 -17.45 18.23 -20.84
CA SER A 40 -16.35 17.83 -21.73
C SER A 40 -15.16 18.79 -21.75
N PHE A 41 -14.91 19.48 -20.63
CA PHE A 41 -13.71 20.28 -20.44
C PHE A 41 -12.73 19.60 -19.49
N ALA A 42 -11.45 19.91 -19.66
CA ALA A 42 -10.43 19.44 -18.73
C ALA A 42 -10.65 20.00 -17.33
N ARG A 43 -10.62 19.14 -16.33
CA ARG A 43 -10.60 19.58 -14.92
C ARG A 43 -9.37 20.45 -14.63
N PRO A 44 -9.43 21.39 -13.69
CA PRO A 44 -8.34 22.32 -13.42
C PRO A 44 -6.97 21.65 -13.25
N ASP A 45 -6.90 20.54 -12.51
CA ASP A 45 -5.67 19.79 -12.27
C ASP A 45 -5.19 18.99 -13.48
N ALA A 46 -6.07 18.74 -14.47
CA ALA A 46 -5.77 17.96 -15.67
C ALA A 46 -5.45 18.82 -16.90
N VAL A 47 -5.66 20.14 -16.85
CA VAL A 47 -5.48 21.06 -18.00
C VAL A 47 -4.13 20.85 -18.68
N ALA A 48 -3.03 20.79 -17.93
CA ALA A 48 -1.69 20.64 -18.49
C ALA A 48 -1.51 19.29 -19.24
N LEU A 49 -2.15 18.24 -18.76
CA LEU A 49 -2.11 16.91 -19.40
C LEU A 49 -2.94 16.90 -20.67
N VAL A 50 -4.19 17.39 -20.61
CA VAL A 50 -5.12 17.41 -21.76
C VAL A 50 -4.58 18.30 -22.88
N ASP A 51 -4.04 19.48 -22.54
CA ASP A 51 -3.42 20.37 -23.51
C ASP A 51 -2.20 19.71 -24.21
N LEU A 52 -1.38 19.00 -23.43
CA LEU A 52 -0.26 18.25 -23.99
C LEU A 52 -0.75 17.14 -24.95
N ILE A 53 -1.75 16.35 -24.54
CA ILE A 53 -2.29 15.26 -25.37
C ILE A 53 -2.90 15.81 -26.66
N ASN A 54 -3.66 16.89 -26.58
CA ASN A 54 -4.28 17.54 -27.75
C ASN A 54 -3.28 18.08 -28.77
N ARG A 55 -2.04 18.38 -28.34
CA ARG A 55 -0.96 18.85 -29.23
C ARG A 55 -0.13 17.70 -29.82
N LEU A 56 -0.34 16.46 -29.38
CA LEU A 56 0.39 15.33 -29.94
C LEU A 56 -0.02 15.08 -31.41
N PRO A 57 0.92 14.72 -32.28
CA PRO A 57 0.58 14.27 -33.65
C PRO A 57 -0.34 13.04 -33.59
N PRO A 58 -1.20 12.87 -34.61
CA PRO A 58 -2.05 11.69 -34.71
C PRO A 58 -1.25 10.39 -34.58
N GLY A 59 -1.70 9.45 -33.74
CA GLY A 59 -1.04 8.16 -33.48
C GLY A 59 0.15 8.21 -32.51
N GLU A 60 0.61 9.38 -32.09
CA GLU A 60 1.76 9.49 -31.16
C GLU A 60 1.46 8.89 -29.79
N LEU A 61 0.25 9.07 -29.27
CA LEU A 61 -0.16 8.48 -27.99
C LEU A 61 -0.07 6.95 -28.04
N ASN A 62 -0.61 6.34 -29.10
CA ASN A 62 -0.53 4.89 -29.30
C ASN A 62 0.94 4.40 -29.47
N ARG A 63 1.75 5.16 -30.19
CA ARG A 63 3.18 4.85 -30.34
C ARG A 63 3.90 4.83 -28.97
N ARG A 64 3.59 5.79 -28.11
CA ARG A 64 4.14 5.86 -26.75
C ARG A 64 3.63 4.72 -25.88
N GLN A 65 2.34 4.38 -25.97
CA GLN A 65 1.77 3.22 -25.25
C GLN A 65 2.54 1.94 -25.58
N LEU A 66 2.73 1.64 -26.88
CA LEU A 66 3.48 0.47 -27.31
C LEU A 66 4.95 0.49 -26.86
N ALA A 67 5.58 1.67 -26.82
CA ALA A 67 6.95 1.81 -26.33
C ALA A 67 7.05 1.53 -24.82
N ILE A 68 6.05 1.96 -24.05
CA ILE A 68 5.95 1.70 -22.61
C ILE A 68 5.79 0.20 -22.37
N GLU A 69 4.86 -0.46 -23.03
CA GLU A 69 4.60 -1.89 -22.89
C GLU A 69 5.86 -2.71 -23.20
N ARG A 70 6.60 -2.37 -24.28
CA ARG A 70 7.89 -2.99 -24.57
C ARG A 70 8.92 -2.75 -23.47
N SER A 71 8.98 -1.54 -22.92
CA SER A 71 9.89 -1.21 -21.82
C SER A 71 9.57 -2.01 -20.55
N LEU A 72 8.30 -2.12 -20.18
CA LEU A 72 7.86 -2.92 -19.04
C LEU A 72 8.22 -4.40 -19.21
N TYR A 73 8.00 -4.94 -20.42
CA TYR A 73 8.39 -6.31 -20.76
C TYR A 73 9.91 -6.52 -20.63
N GLN A 74 10.72 -5.63 -21.21
CA GLN A 74 12.18 -5.72 -21.16
C GLN A 74 12.75 -5.61 -19.74
N MET A 75 12.06 -4.87 -18.86
CA MET A 75 12.43 -4.74 -17.45
C MET A 75 11.96 -5.93 -16.61
N GLY A 76 11.28 -6.92 -17.19
CA GLY A 76 10.72 -8.06 -16.45
C GLY A 76 9.59 -7.67 -15.47
N ILE A 77 8.90 -6.56 -15.73
CA ILE A 77 7.77 -6.11 -14.91
C ILE A 77 6.53 -6.87 -15.36
N THR A 78 6.43 -8.08 -14.85
CA THR A 78 5.38 -9.04 -15.20
C THR A 78 4.68 -9.52 -13.94
N PHE A 79 3.52 -10.12 -14.08
CA PHE A 79 2.86 -10.84 -13.01
C PHE A 79 2.36 -12.20 -13.51
N THR A 80 2.38 -13.17 -12.64
CA THR A 80 1.93 -14.52 -12.96
C THR A 80 0.44 -14.66 -12.66
N VAL A 81 -0.33 -15.07 -13.66
CA VAL A 81 -1.77 -15.35 -13.50
C VAL A 81 -1.93 -16.84 -13.20
N TYR A 82 -2.34 -17.16 -11.96
CA TYR A 82 -2.51 -18.55 -11.52
C TYR A 82 -3.74 -19.28 -12.11
N SER A 83 -4.62 -18.56 -12.82
CA SER A 83 -5.83 -19.16 -13.42
C SER A 83 -5.57 -19.96 -14.68
N ASP A 84 -4.40 -19.84 -15.29
CA ASP A 84 -3.99 -20.64 -16.45
C ASP A 84 -3.11 -21.79 -15.97
N SER A 85 -3.47 -23.02 -16.33
CA SER A 85 -2.73 -24.25 -16.01
C SER A 85 -1.29 -24.28 -16.50
N ALA A 86 -0.88 -23.29 -17.30
CA ALA A 86 0.46 -23.11 -17.84
C ALA A 86 1.29 -22.02 -17.13
N GLY A 87 0.72 -21.32 -16.12
CA GLY A 87 1.43 -20.25 -15.42
C GLY A 87 1.88 -19.13 -16.36
N THR A 88 0.97 -18.60 -17.17
CA THR A 88 1.32 -17.60 -18.19
C THR A 88 1.76 -16.30 -17.53
N GLU A 89 2.99 -15.91 -17.75
CA GLU A 89 3.52 -14.61 -17.37
C GLU A 89 2.92 -13.52 -18.26
N LYS A 90 2.23 -12.57 -17.67
CA LYS A 90 1.60 -11.45 -18.40
C LYS A 90 2.29 -10.14 -18.05
N ILE A 91 2.40 -9.27 -19.07
CA ILE A 91 2.85 -7.89 -18.85
C ILE A 91 1.77 -7.19 -18.01
N MET A 92 2.18 -6.37 -17.05
CA MET A 92 1.27 -5.54 -16.29
C MET A 92 0.51 -4.60 -17.24
N PRO A 93 -0.82 -4.58 -17.24
CA PRO A 93 -1.59 -3.61 -17.99
C PRO A 93 -1.21 -2.18 -17.59
N PHE A 94 -0.98 -1.33 -18.56
CA PHE A 94 -0.59 0.05 -18.33
C PHE A 94 -1.43 0.98 -19.20
N ASP A 95 -2.07 1.97 -18.59
CA ASP A 95 -2.74 3.05 -19.30
C ASP A 95 -1.81 4.27 -19.35
N ILE A 96 -1.56 4.77 -20.55
CA ILE A 96 -0.71 5.94 -20.75
C ILE A 96 -1.34 7.25 -20.27
N VAL A 97 -2.69 7.31 -20.17
CA VAL A 97 -3.40 8.46 -19.62
C VAL A 97 -3.51 8.28 -18.11
N PRO A 98 -2.78 9.06 -17.29
CA PRO A 98 -2.80 8.89 -15.85
C PRO A 98 -4.10 9.43 -15.24
N ARG A 99 -4.55 8.78 -14.17
CA ARG A 99 -5.54 9.36 -13.27
C ARG A 99 -4.92 10.52 -12.51
N ILE A 100 -5.62 11.65 -12.48
CA ILE A 100 -5.20 12.85 -11.74
C ILE A 100 -5.97 12.91 -10.42
N ILE A 101 -5.25 12.93 -9.31
CA ILE A 101 -5.82 13.10 -7.97
C ILE A 101 -5.38 14.46 -7.45
N SER A 102 -6.34 15.35 -7.23
CA SER A 102 -6.06 16.71 -6.73
C SER A 102 -5.46 16.70 -5.32
N PRO A 103 -4.72 17.75 -4.93
CA PRO A 103 -4.13 17.86 -3.58
C PRO A 103 -5.16 17.76 -2.45
N ASP A 104 -6.35 18.36 -2.64
CA ASP A 104 -7.41 18.35 -1.62
C ASP A 104 -8.00 16.95 -1.44
N VAL A 105 -8.31 16.27 -2.54
CA VAL A 105 -8.78 14.88 -2.53
C VAL A 105 -7.73 13.98 -1.88
N TRP A 106 -6.45 14.15 -2.24
CA TRP A 106 -5.38 13.36 -1.65
C TRP A 106 -5.21 13.63 -0.14
N THR A 107 -5.34 14.87 0.30
CA THR A 107 -5.26 15.23 1.71
C THR A 107 -6.39 14.60 2.53
N HIS A 108 -7.60 14.58 1.98
CA HIS A 108 -8.75 13.89 2.58
C HIS A 108 -8.50 12.38 2.70
N ILE A 109 -8.03 11.73 1.61
CA ILE A 109 -7.68 10.31 1.60
C ILE A 109 -6.57 10.01 2.62
N ASP A 110 -5.48 10.74 2.59
CA ASP A 110 -4.32 10.53 3.49
C ASP A 110 -4.71 10.64 4.96
N THR A 111 -5.54 11.64 5.29
CA THR A 111 -6.01 11.87 6.66
C THR A 111 -6.92 10.73 7.12
N GLY A 112 -7.88 10.34 6.27
CA GLY A 112 -8.81 9.26 6.58
C GLY A 112 -8.14 7.90 6.67
N LEU A 113 -7.17 7.60 5.81
CA LEU A 113 -6.39 6.35 5.90
C LEU A 113 -5.55 6.30 7.18
N LYS A 114 -4.92 7.40 7.59
CA LYS A 114 -4.19 7.46 8.86
C LYS A 114 -5.08 7.22 10.06
N GLN A 115 -6.29 7.78 10.07
CA GLN A 115 -7.29 7.51 11.09
C GLN A 115 -7.65 6.02 11.12
N ARG A 116 -7.99 5.47 9.97
CA ARG A 116 -8.41 4.06 9.80
C ARG A 116 -7.33 3.09 10.27
N ILE A 117 -6.09 3.27 9.84
CA ILE A 117 -4.96 2.41 10.21
C ILE A 117 -4.68 2.46 11.73
N ARG A 118 -4.85 3.62 12.38
CA ARG A 118 -4.74 3.73 13.83
C ARG A 118 -5.80 2.88 14.56
N ALA A 119 -7.03 2.93 14.09
CA ALA A 119 -8.12 2.12 14.65
C ALA A 119 -7.87 0.62 14.44
N LEU A 120 -7.47 0.21 13.24
CA LEU A 120 -7.15 -1.18 12.91
C LEU A 120 -5.98 -1.73 13.73
N ASN A 121 -4.94 -0.94 13.98
CA ASN A 121 -3.85 -1.35 14.86
C ASN A 121 -4.31 -1.56 16.31
N ARG A 122 -5.19 -0.69 16.82
CA ARG A 122 -5.78 -0.87 18.16
C ARG A 122 -6.70 -2.09 18.23
N PHE A 123 -7.50 -2.31 17.19
CA PHE A 123 -8.32 -3.51 17.07
C PHE A 123 -7.48 -4.79 17.14
N LEU A 124 -6.41 -4.87 16.36
CA LEU A 124 -5.50 -6.02 16.35
C LEU A 124 -4.85 -6.24 17.73
N SER A 125 -4.39 -5.17 18.38
CA SER A 125 -3.85 -5.28 19.73
C SER A 125 -4.90 -5.79 20.72
N ASP A 126 -6.13 -5.29 20.63
CA ASP A 126 -7.22 -5.67 21.53
C ASP A 126 -7.64 -7.13 21.35
N ILE A 127 -7.95 -7.58 20.14
CA ILE A 127 -8.47 -8.94 19.91
C ILE A 127 -7.48 -10.06 20.24
N TYR A 128 -6.18 -9.78 20.19
CA TYR A 128 -5.16 -10.75 20.59
C TYR A 128 -4.75 -10.66 22.08
N ASN A 129 -5.25 -9.69 22.82
CA ASN A 129 -4.95 -9.49 24.24
C ASN A 129 -6.23 -9.39 25.08
N GLU A 130 -6.82 -8.21 25.21
CA GLU A 130 -7.88 -7.94 26.19
C GLU A 130 -9.28 -8.25 25.66
N ARG A 131 -9.51 -8.15 24.37
CA ARG A 131 -10.80 -8.38 23.67
C ARG A 131 -11.93 -7.45 24.14
N LYS A 132 -11.61 -6.25 24.55
CA LYS A 132 -12.59 -5.28 25.10
C LYS A 132 -13.70 -4.92 24.12
N ILE A 133 -13.38 -4.73 22.84
CA ILE A 133 -14.39 -4.39 21.83
C ILE A 133 -15.46 -5.49 21.69
N ILE A 134 -15.11 -6.74 21.99
CA ILE A 134 -16.01 -7.89 22.01
C ILE A 134 -16.80 -7.91 23.34
N GLU A 135 -16.13 -7.71 24.47
CA GLU A 135 -16.77 -7.66 25.80
C GLU A 135 -17.79 -6.53 25.89
N ASP A 136 -17.50 -5.38 25.29
CA ASP A 136 -18.39 -4.22 25.23
C ASP A 136 -19.51 -4.37 24.16
N GLY A 137 -19.52 -5.48 23.43
CA GLY A 137 -20.58 -5.83 22.50
C GLY A 137 -20.60 -5.04 21.19
N ILE A 138 -19.52 -4.36 20.85
CA ILE A 138 -19.40 -3.59 19.59
C ILE A 138 -19.26 -4.56 18.40
N ILE A 139 -18.42 -5.60 18.54
CA ILE A 139 -18.25 -6.65 17.54
C ILE A 139 -18.63 -8.00 18.14
N PRO A 140 -19.53 -8.77 17.54
CA PRO A 140 -19.85 -10.12 18.01
C PRO A 140 -18.61 -11.02 18.01
N ALA A 141 -18.40 -11.79 19.08
CA ALA A 141 -17.27 -12.71 19.20
C ALA A 141 -17.20 -13.71 18.03
N SER A 142 -18.36 -14.16 17.54
CA SER A 142 -18.45 -15.08 16.41
C SER A 142 -17.77 -14.58 15.13
N ILE A 143 -17.75 -13.26 14.90
CA ILE A 143 -17.11 -12.67 13.72
C ILE A 143 -15.59 -12.86 13.77
N VAL A 144 -14.98 -12.60 14.90
CA VAL A 144 -13.53 -12.75 15.08
C VAL A 144 -13.17 -14.23 15.19
N ASP A 145 -13.90 -15.00 16.01
CA ASP A 145 -13.57 -16.39 16.31
C ASP A 145 -13.81 -17.35 15.12
N SER A 146 -14.71 -17.01 14.19
CA SER A 146 -14.95 -17.78 12.97
C SER A 146 -14.05 -17.35 11.79
N CYS A 147 -13.34 -16.22 11.90
CA CYS A 147 -12.47 -15.77 10.84
C CYS A 147 -11.28 -16.72 10.67
N PRO A 148 -11.09 -17.32 9.48
CA PRO A 148 -9.99 -18.25 9.24
C PRO A 148 -8.60 -17.62 9.40
N ALA A 149 -8.51 -16.30 9.29
CA ALA A 149 -7.27 -15.56 9.45
C ALA A 149 -7.00 -15.12 10.90
N TYR A 150 -7.94 -15.37 11.83
CA TYR A 150 -7.67 -15.21 13.25
C TYR A 150 -6.79 -16.36 13.75
N LEU A 151 -5.62 -16.02 14.26
CA LEU A 151 -4.62 -16.99 14.67
C LEU A 151 -4.50 -17.05 16.20
N PRO A 152 -5.11 -18.04 16.87
CA PRO A 152 -4.99 -18.18 18.34
C PRO A 152 -3.56 -18.25 18.84
N GLN A 153 -2.63 -18.69 18.00
CA GLN A 153 -1.19 -18.73 18.27
C GLN A 153 -0.60 -17.33 18.47
N CYS A 154 -1.29 -16.27 18.01
CA CYS A 154 -0.83 -14.89 18.18
C CYS A 154 -1.35 -14.23 19.47
N LYS A 155 -2.16 -14.93 20.28
CA LYS A 155 -2.60 -14.41 21.59
C LYS A 155 -1.43 -14.05 22.48
N GLY A 156 -1.52 -12.90 23.14
CA GLY A 156 -0.49 -12.38 24.03
C GLY A 156 0.75 -11.81 23.32
N LEU A 157 0.75 -11.72 21.98
CA LEU A 157 1.83 -11.03 21.27
C LEU A 157 1.75 -9.52 21.53
N ARG A 158 2.94 -8.92 21.63
CA ARG A 158 3.11 -7.46 21.71
C ARG A 158 4.20 -7.05 20.71
N PRO A 159 3.79 -6.65 19.50
CA PRO A 159 4.71 -6.14 18.48
C PRO A 159 5.49 -4.91 18.98
N PRO A 160 6.66 -4.60 18.40
CA PRO A 160 7.39 -3.38 18.72
C PRO A 160 6.50 -2.16 18.63
N HIS A 161 6.55 -1.29 19.65
CA HIS A 161 5.74 -0.05 19.77
C HIS A 161 4.22 -0.28 19.73
N ASP A 162 3.73 -1.50 19.95
CA ASP A 162 2.33 -1.91 19.83
C ASP A 162 1.74 -1.65 18.42
N VAL A 163 2.59 -1.69 17.39
CA VAL A 163 2.19 -1.53 15.99
C VAL A 163 2.20 -2.89 15.29
N TRP A 164 1.01 -3.35 14.89
CA TRP A 164 0.81 -4.62 14.20
C TRP A 164 1.03 -4.51 12.70
N CYS A 165 0.52 -3.42 12.10
CA CYS A 165 0.60 -3.16 10.66
C CYS A 165 1.40 -1.88 10.41
N HIS A 166 2.55 -2.02 9.79
CA HIS A 166 3.42 -0.93 9.37
C HIS A 166 3.21 -0.59 7.89
N ILE A 167 2.82 -1.59 7.10
CA ILE A 167 2.52 -1.46 5.68
C ILE A 167 1.11 -1.94 5.45
N THR A 168 0.28 -1.11 4.84
CA THR A 168 -1.12 -1.42 4.52
C THR A 168 -1.40 -1.11 3.05
N GLY A 169 -2.29 -1.89 2.44
CA GLY A 169 -2.85 -1.63 1.12
C GLY A 169 -4.36 -1.46 1.27
N THR A 170 -4.86 -0.25 1.23
CA THR A 170 -6.29 0.01 1.28
C THR A 170 -6.80 0.30 -0.11
N ASP A 171 -7.75 -0.49 -0.57
CA ASP A 171 -8.37 -0.31 -1.88
C ASP A 171 -9.48 0.73 -1.79
N LEU A 172 -9.45 1.67 -2.73
CA LEU A 172 -10.39 2.78 -2.79
C LEU A 172 -11.18 2.72 -4.09
N VAL A 173 -12.45 3.08 -4.01
CA VAL A 173 -13.32 3.29 -5.16
C VAL A 173 -13.92 4.68 -5.11
N ARG A 174 -14.27 5.21 -6.29
CA ARG A 174 -14.92 6.52 -6.42
C ARG A 174 -16.30 6.32 -7.02
N ASP A 175 -17.31 6.97 -6.44
CA ASP A 175 -18.66 6.96 -6.99
C ASP A 175 -18.83 7.98 -8.13
N ASN A 176 -20.04 8.05 -8.69
CA ASN A 176 -20.37 8.95 -9.81
C ASN A 176 -20.31 10.43 -9.39
N ASP A 177 -20.46 10.72 -8.11
CA ASP A 177 -20.40 12.08 -7.56
C ASP A 177 -18.98 12.52 -7.20
N GLY A 178 -18.01 11.59 -7.31
CA GLY A 178 -16.61 11.84 -7.02
C GLY A 178 -16.21 11.55 -5.56
N ASN A 179 -17.11 11.01 -4.74
CA ASN A 179 -16.79 10.61 -3.36
C ASN A 179 -15.91 9.37 -3.34
N VAL A 180 -14.99 9.35 -2.40
CA VAL A 180 -14.05 8.23 -2.25
C VAL A 180 -14.51 7.34 -1.09
N PHE A 181 -14.62 6.04 -1.36
CA PHE A 181 -14.98 5.02 -0.39
C PHE A 181 -13.86 3.99 -0.26
N VAL A 182 -13.73 3.43 0.94
CA VAL A 182 -12.87 2.26 1.16
C VAL A 182 -13.60 1.01 0.68
N LEU A 183 -12.96 0.20 -0.15
CA LEU A 183 -13.47 -1.08 -0.64
C LEU A 183 -12.98 -2.25 0.22
N GLU A 184 -11.71 -2.23 0.61
CA GLU A 184 -11.11 -3.23 1.50
C GLU A 184 -9.80 -2.74 2.12
N ASP A 185 -9.40 -3.43 3.18
CA ASP A 185 -8.10 -3.25 3.82
C ASP A 185 -7.26 -4.52 3.67
N ASN A 186 -6.00 -4.35 3.27
CA ASN A 186 -5.02 -5.42 3.18
C ASN A 186 -3.88 -5.12 4.15
N LEU A 187 -3.82 -5.85 5.27
CA LEU A 187 -2.88 -5.60 6.37
C LEU A 187 -1.88 -6.74 6.59
N ARG A 188 -2.09 -7.90 5.97
CA ARG A 188 -1.22 -9.06 6.14
C ARG A 188 0.09 -8.92 5.38
N CYS A 189 0.04 -9.03 4.06
CA CYS A 189 1.19 -8.91 3.15
C CYS A 189 0.81 -8.10 1.91
N PRO A 190 0.43 -6.81 2.04
CA PRO A 190 0.04 -6.01 0.89
C PRO A 190 1.18 -5.89 -0.11
N SER A 191 0.85 -5.86 -1.41
CA SER A 191 1.80 -5.75 -2.51
C SER A 191 1.31 -4.72 -3.53
N GLY A 192 2.19 -4.34 -4.48
CA GLY A 192 1.85 -3.45 -5.58
C GLY A 192 2.60 -2.12 -5.60
N VAL A 193 3.28 -1.72 -4.53
CA VAL A 193 4.00 -0.43 -4.47
C VAL A 193 5.16 -0.35 -5.47
N SER A 194 5.82 -1.46 -5.78
CA SER A 194 6.86 -1.51 -6.82
C SER A 194 6.32 -1.09 -8.18
N TYR A 195 5.11 -1.54 -8.52
CA TYR A 195 4.43 -1.17 -9.76
C TYR A 195 4.08 0.32 -9.78
N VAL A 196 3.62 0.88 -8.66
CA VAL A 196 3.39 2.34 -8.52
C VAL A 196 4.67 3.12 -8.82
N LEU A 197 5.80 2.71 -8.24
CA LEU A 197 7.09 3.37 -8.44
C LEU A 197 7.57 3.26 -9.89
N GLN A 198 7.40 2.11 -10.51
CA GLN A 198 7.75 1.90 -11.92
C GLN A 198 6.84 2.67 -12.87
N ASN A 199 5.53 2.61 -12.66
CA ASN A 199 4.56 3.38 -13.44
C ASN A 199 4.88 4.88 -13.38
N ARG A 200 5.20 5.40 -12.18
CA ARG A 200 5.60 6.79 -11.99
C ARG A 200 6.87 7.12 -12.78
N SER A 201 7.87 6.23 -12.76
CA SER A 201 9.13 6.40 -13.51
C SER A 201 8.89 6.40 -15.02
N VAL A 202 8.06 5.49 -15.52
CA VAL A 202 7.70 5.38 -16.94
C VAL A 202 6.90 6.60 -17.39
N MET A 203 5.90 7.03 -16.62
CA MET A 203 5.11 8.24 -16.92
C MET A 203 5.99 9.49 -16.98
N LYS A 204 6.87 9.68 -16.01
CA LYS A 204 7.79 10.82 -15.98
C LYS A 204 8.68 10.89 -17.22
N ARG A 205 9.12 9.74 -17.77
CA ARG A 205 9.92 9.68 -19.01
C ARG A 205 9.10 10.00 -20.26
N ASN A 206 7.82 9.64 -20.28
CA ASN A 206 6.97 9.83 -21.44
C ASN A 206 6.26 11.19 -21.49
N PHE A 207 5.98 11.78 -20.32
CA PHE A 207 5.34 13.08 -20.19
C PHE A 207 6.08 14.03 -19.25
N PRO A 208 7.39 14.30 -19.47
CA PRO A 208 8.18 15.11 -18.54
C PRO A 208 7.63 16.53 -18.37
N GLN A 209 7.08 17.11 -19.43
CA GLN A 209 6.50 18.46 -19.42
C GLN A 209 5.23 18.51 -18.57
N ALA A 210 4.32 17.56 -18.75
CA ALA A 210 3.10 17.47 -17.93
C ALA A 210 3.42 17.25 -16.46
N PHE A 211 4.41 16.41 -16.14
CA PHE A 211 4.88 16.20 -14.78
C PHE A 211 5.37 17.49 -14.11
N THR A 212 6.16 18.29 -14.84
CA THR A 212 6.68 19.57 -14.34
C THR A 212 5.55 20.59 -14.16
N ALA A 213 4.66 20.70 -15.14
CA ALA A 213 3.56 21.64 -15.09
C ALA A 213 2.53 21.33 -13.99
N SER A 214 2.24 20.05 -13.76
CA SER A 214 1.29 19.59 -12.74
C SER A 214 1.90 19.45 -11.35
N MET A 215 3.19 19.74 -11.15
CA MET A 215 3.90 19.64 -9.87
C MET A 215 3.63 18.35 -9.12
N VAL A 216 3.69 17.21 -9.82
CA VAL A 216 3.33 15.89 -9.30
C VAL A 216 4.20 15.53 -8.10
N ARG A 217 3.57 15.19 -6.96
CA ARG A 217 4.27 14.80 -5.72
C ARG A 217 5.20 13.61 -5.98
N PRO A 218 6.48 13.69 -5.56
CA PRO A 218 7.42 12.58 -5.70
C PRO A 218 7.04 11.42 -4.79
N VAL A 219 7.34 10.17 -5.25
CA VAL A 219 7.14 8.93 -4.49
C VAL A 219 8.42 8.07 -4.46
N SER A 220 9.50 8.55 -5.06
CA SER A 220 10.77 7.82 -5.21
C SER A 220 11.51 7.57 -3.89
N ASP A 221 11.15 8.27 -2.83
CA ASP A 221 11.71 8.10 -1.49
C ASP A 221 11.04 6.96 -0.68
N TYR A 222 10.02 6.30 -1.24
CA TYR A 222 9.30 5.23 -0.56
C TYR A 222 10.23 4.11 -0.05
N PRO A 223 11.16 3.53 -0.84
CA PRO A 223 12.05 2.47 -0.33
C PRO A 223 12.94 2.95 0.83
N ALA A 224 13.43 4.19 0.78
CA ALA A 224 14.24 4.74 1.86
C ALA A 224 13.41 4.94 3.14
N ARG A 225 12.15 5.40 3.03
CA ARG A 225 11.22 5.50 4.16
C ARG A 225 10.85 4.15 4.73
N LEU A 226 10.61 3.15 3.86
CA LEU A 226 10.35 1.77 4.27
C LEU A 226 11.55 1.22 5.08
N TYR A 227 12.75 1.38 4.56
CA TYR A 227 13.96 0.95 5.26
C TYR A 227 14.14 1.63 6.62
N GLN A 228 13.93 2.95 6.69
CA GLN A 228 14.01 3.68 7.95
C GLN A 228 12.95 3.21 8.96
N MET A 229 11.74 2.94 8.51
CA MET A 229 10.67 2.40 9.35
C MET A 229 11.06 1.02 9.89
N LEU A 230 11.54 0.11 9.03
CA LEU A 230 11.99 -1.23 9.42
C LEU A 230 13.11 -1.15 10.46
N ARG A 231 14.10 -0.29 10.26
CA ARG A 231 15.17 -0.10 11.27
C ARG A 231 14.65 0.35 12.64
N ARG A 232 13.60 1.16 12.69
CA ARG A 232 13.00 1.62 13.96
C ARG A 232 12.26 0.52 14.71
N MET A 233 11.90 -0.57 14.04
CA MET A 233 11.27 -1.73 14.68
C MET A 233 12.26 -2.66 15.40
N ALA A 234 13.54 -2.48 15.16
CA ALA A 234 14.57 -3.35 15.71
C ALA A 234 14.49 -3.44 17.23
N PRO A 235 14.90 -4.59 17.81
CA PRO A 235 15.05 -4.73 19.25
C PRO A 235 15.90 -3.59 19.84
N SER A 236 15.49 -3.06 20.99
CA SER A 236 16.09 -1.85 21.58
C SER A 236 17.58 -1.96 21.93
N HIS A 237 18.09 -3.19 22.05
CA HIS A 237 19.50 -3.48 22.32
C HIS A 237 20.39 -3.48 21.06
N VAL A 238 19.81 -3.31 19.87
CA VAL A 238 20.53 -3.32 18.59
C VAL A 238 20.67 -1.91 18.06
N ALA A 239 21.89 -1.41 17.97
CA ALA A 239 22.17 -0.05 17.51
C ALA A 239 22.15 0.07 15.96
N ASP A 240 22.67 -0.95 15.26
CA ASP A 240 22.73 -1.00 13.81
C ASP A 240 22.07 -2.32 13.31
N PRO A 241 20.76 -2.32 13.11
CA PRO A 241 20.03 -3.54 12.83
C PRO A 241 20.25 -4.05 11.41
N ASN A 242 20.42 -5.35 11.29
CA ASN A 242 20.41 -6.07 10.03
C ASN A 242 18.96 -6.37 9.62
N VAL A 243 18.55 -5.80 8.49
CA VAL A 243 17.20 -5.90 7.91
C VAL A 243 17.26 -6.82 6.70
N VAL A 244 16.32 -7.77 6.57
CA VAL A 244 16.20 -8.64 5.40
C VAL A 244 14.76 -8.65 4.87
N VAL A 245 14.59 -8.97 3.57
CA VAL A 245 13.29 -9.26 2.98
C VAL A 245 13.14 -10.78 2.86
N LEU A 246 12.16 -11.35 3.57
CA LEU A 246 11.86 -12.79 3.51
C LEU A 246 10.82 -13.05 2.42
N THR A 247 11.23 -13.72 1.35
CA THR A 247 10.38 -14.10 0.21
C THR A 247 10.05 -15.59 0.21
N PRO A 248 8.88 -16.00 -0.28
CA PRO A 248 8.59 -17.41 -0.56
C PRO A 248 9.30 -17.94 -1.82
N GLY A 249 10.03 -17.10 -2.55
CA GLY A 249 10.82 -17.47 -3.72
C GLY A 249 10.19 -17.11 -5.06
N VAL A 250 10.86 -17.51 -6.12
CA VAL A 250 10.61 -17.08 -7.52
C VAL A 250 9.25 -17.49 -8.08
N TYR A 251 8.58 -18.46 -7.48
CA TYR A 251 7.25 -18.90 -7.93
C TYR A 251 6.11 -18.02 -7.39
N ASN A 252 6.42 -17.06 -6.50
CA ASN A 252 5.41 -16.14 -5.99
C ASN A 252 5.11 -15.05 -7.02
N SER A 253 3.81 -14.73 -7.22
CA SER A 253 3.38 -13.70 -8.18
C SER A 253 3.96 -12.32 -7.91
N ALA A 254 4.24 -12.00 -6.65
CA ALA A 254 4.82 -10.73 -6.22
C ALA A 254 6.37 -10.77 -6.09
N TYR A 255 7.04 -11.82 -6.58
CA TYR A 255 8.50 -11.96 -6.45
C TYR A 255 9.26 -10.76 -7.03
N TYR A 256 8.79 -10.21 -8.16
CA TYR A 256 9.34 -8.98 -8.71
C TYR A 256 9.39 -7.87 -7.66
N GLU A 257 8.28 -7.64 -6.94
CA GLU A 257 8.22 -6.62 -5.89
C GLU A 257 9.18 -6.89 -4.74
N HIS A 258 9.28 -8.15 -4.30
CA HIS A 258 10.19 -8.53 -3.22
C HIS A 258 11.65 -8.21 -3.58
N SER A 259 12.06 -8.62 -4.78
CA SER A 259 13.39 -8.37 -5.35
C SER A 259 13.65 -6.87 -5.53
N TYR A 260 12.68 -6.16 -6.12
CA TYR A 260 12.78 -4.73 -6.36
C TYR A 260 12.96 -3.94 -5.06
N LEU A 261 12.14 -4.21 -4.04
CA LEU A 261 12.22 -3.49 -2.76
C LEU A 261 13.50 -3.82 -2.00
N ALA A 262 13.93 -5.09 -1.96
CA ALA A 262 15.20 -5.48 -1.36
C ALA A 262 16.37 -4.73 -2.00
N HIS A 263 16.42 -4.70 -3.34
CA HIS A 263 17.46 -3.99 -4.09
C HIS A 263 17.42 -2.48 -3.83
N GLN A 264 16.23 -1.86 -3.84
CA GLN A 264 16.10 -0.41 -3.61
C GLN A 264 16.42 0.02 -2.17
N MET A 265 16.19 -0.84 -1.20
CA MET A 265 16.57 -0.63 0.21
C MET A 265 18.04 -0.96 0.47
N GLY A 266 18.71 -1.70 -0.41
CA GLY A 266 20.07 -2.18 -0.21
C GLY A 266 20.16 -3.26 0.89
N VAL A 267 19.15 -4.15 0.97
CA VAL A 267 19.09 -5.24 1.94
C VAL A 267 19.01 -6.59 1.25
N GLU A 268 19.36 -7.67 1.96
CA GLU A 268 19.34 -9.02 1.41
C GLU A 268 17.89 -9.49 1.19
N LEU A 269 17.70 -10.17 0.05
CA LEU A 269 16.52 -10.95 -0.26
C LEU A 269 16.81 -12.41 0.12
N VAL A 270 16.04 -12.95 1.08
CA VAL A 270 16.27 -14.29 1.62
C VAL A 270 15.03 -15.16 1.51
N GLU A 271 15.22 -16.46 1.35
CA GLU A 271 14.18 -17.49 1.50
C GLU A 271 14.27 -18.13 2.89
N GLY A 272 13.23 -18.86 3.32
CA GLY A 272 13.24 -19.52 4.64
C GLY A 272 14.42 -20.46 4.88
N ARG A 273 14.94 -21.10 3.82
CA ARG A 273 16.13 -21.97 3.86
C ARG A 273 17.44 -21.24 4.15
N ASP A 274 17.50 -19.95 3.89
CA ASP A 274 18.68 -19.10 4.10
C ASP A 274 18.77 -18.63 5.56
N LEU A 275 17.67 -18.76 6.31
CA LEU A 275 17.56 -18.38 7.71
C LEU A 275 17.57 -19.61 8.62
N LEU A 276 18.02 -19.40 9.86
CA LEU A 276 17.89 -20.36 10.94
C LEU A 276 17.70 -19.65 12.28
N VAL A 277 17.06 -20.34 13.22
CA VAL A 277 16.91 -19.87 14.60
C VAL A 277 17.77 -20.71 15.51
N LYS A 278 18.60 -20.03 16.31
CA LYS A 278 19.44 -20.62 17.34
C LYS A 278 19.39 -19.73 18.59
N ASP A 279 19.11 -20.35 19.75
CA ASP A 279 19.04 -19.66 21.05
C ASP A 279 18.07 -18.44 20.99
N ASP A 280 16.88 -18.65 20.40
CA ASP A 280 15.85 -17.63 20.14
C ASP A 280 16.34 -16.37 19.40
N ARG A 281 17.35 -16.52 18.55
CA ARG A 281 17.83 -15.48 17.63
C ARG A 281 17.83 -15.97 16.20
N VAL A 282 17.54 -15.08 15.27
CA VAL A 282 17.53 -15.37 13.83
C VAL A 282 18.91 -15.07 13.25
N TYR A 283 19.37 -15.97 12.41
CA TYR A 283 20.63 -15.83 11.67
C TYR A 283 20.42 -16.12 10.19
N MET A 284 21.09 -15.35 9.35
CA MET A 284 21.21 -15.60 7.93
C MET A 284 22.51 -16.36 7.65
N ARG A 285 22.46 -17.34 6.75
CA ARG A 285 23.61 -18.07 6.24
C ARG A 285 24.34 -17.25 5.21
N THR A 286 25.60 -16.98 5.43
CA THR A 286 26.46 -16.27 4.47
C THR A 286 27.71 -17.10 4.16
N THR A 287 28.49 -16.70 3.17
CA THR A 287 29.77 -17.35 2.85
C THR A 287 30.80 -17.23 3.98
N ASP A 288 30.65 -16.20 4.82
CA ASP A 288 31.55 -15.94 5.96
C ASP A 288 31.04 -16.50 7.29
N GLY A 289 29.88 -17.22 7.26
CA GLY A 289 29.29 -17.82 8.44
C GLY A 289 27.86 -17.33 8.72
N LEU A 290 27.49 -17.25 9.98
CA LEU A 290 26.16 -16.82 10.41
C LEU A 290 26.16 -15.34 10.76
N GLN A 291 25.27 -14.59 10.14
CA GLN A 291 25.03 -13.18 10.44
C GLN A 291 23.68 -13.03 11.14
N ALA A 292 23.63 -12.32 12.26
CA ALA A 292 22.37 -12.07 12.97
C ALA A 292 21.40 -11.23 12.12
N VAL A 293 20.11 -11.53 12.22
CA VAL A 293 19.01 -10.80 11.58
C VAL A 293 18.10 -10.24 12.65
N ASP A 294 17.89 -8.95 12.64
CA ASP A 294 17.17 -8.22 13.69
C ASP A 294 15.76 -7.79 13.25
N VAL A 295 15.57 -7.57 11.94
CA VAL A 295 14.28 -7.17 11.36
C VAL A 295 14.02 -7.94 10.07
N ILE A 296 12.84 -8.51 9.96
CA ILE A 296 12.39 -9.21 8.76
C ILE A 296 11.18 -8.50 8.17
N TYR A 297 11.33 -7.95 6.96
CA TYR A 297 10.20 -7.59 6.13
C TYR A 297 9.69 -8.85 5.43
N ARG A 298 8.65 -9.46 6.02
CA ARG A 298 8.12 -10.72 5.53
C ARG A 298 7.18 -10.55 4.35
N ARG A 299 7.38 -11.41 3.35
CA ARG A 299 6.47 -11.57 2.22
C ARG A 299 5.91 -13.01 2.17
N VAL A 300 6.14 -13.76 3.23
CA VAL A 300 5.59 -15.11 3.47
C VAL A 300 4.31 -14.96 4.30
N ASP A 301 3.25 -15.64 3.87
CA ASP A 301 1.97 -15.69 4.58
C ASP A 301 2.10 -16.31 5.97
N ASP A 302 1.25 -15.88 6.90
CA ASP A 302 1.24 -16.35 8.30
C ASP A 302 1.26 -17.87 8.40
N THR A 303 0.42 -18.55 7.60
CA THR A 303 0.29 -20.01 7.61
C THR A 303 1.60 -20.72 7.32
N PHE A 304 2.48 -20.11 6.54
CA PHE A 304 3.75 -20.72 6.13
C PHE A 304 4.96 -20.18 6.89
N LEU A 305 4.78 -19.20 7.78
CA LEU A 305 5.86 -18.41 8.38
C LEU A 305 6.76 -19.24 9.34
N ASP A 306 6.16 -20.08 10.19
CA ASP A 306 6.89 -20.94 11.10
C ASP A 306 6.24 -22.35 11.16
N PRO A 307 6.90 -23.38 10.61
CA PRO A 307 6.35 -24.74 10.61
C PRO A 307 6.19 -25.37 12.01
N LYS A 308 6.85 -24.84 13.04
CA LYS A 308 6.66 -25.32 14.41
C LYS A 308 5.38 -24.79 15.08
N VAL A 309 4.78 -23.71 14.51
CA VAL A 309 3.64 -23.01 15.13
C VAL A 309 2.40 -23.09 14.27
N PHE A 310 2.55 -22.98 12.95
CA PHE A 310 1.44 -22.92 12.00
C PHE A 310 1.31 -24.20 11.18
N ASN A 311 1.78 -24.22 9.95
CA ASN A 311 1.69 -25.38 9.07
C ASN A 311 2.98 -26.21 9.13
N PRO A 312 2.98 -27.42 9.75
CA PRO A 312 4.18 -28.24 9.89
C PRO A 312 4.76 -28.76 8.57
N LYS A 313 3.99 -28.65 7.46
CA LYS A 313 4.44 -29.02 6.12
C LYS A 313 5.06 -27.84 5.35
N SER A 314 5.12 -26.67 5.97
CA SER A 314 5.69 -25.50 5.30
C SER A 314 7.20 -25.66 5.10
N VAL A 315 7.62 -25.42 3.86
CA VAL A 315 9.04 -25.33 3.47
C VAL A 315 9.46 -23.87 3.16
N LEU A 316 8.53 -22.93 3.28
CA LEU A 316 8.73 -21.51 2.93
C LEU A 316 9.17 -20.66 4.14
N GLY A 317 8.84 -21.13 5.34
CA GLY A 317 9.08 -20.38 6.57
C GLY A 317 10.36 -20.79 7.27
N VAL A 318 10.53 -20.25 8.48
CA VAL A 318 11.73 -20.44 9.31
C VAL A 318 11.35 -21.14 10.61
N PRO A 319 11.79 -22.39 10.84
CA PRO A 319 11.44 -23.13 12.06
C PRO A 319 11.94 -22.44 13.32
N GLY A 320 11.03 -22.05 14.23
CA GLY A 320 11.33 -21.37 15.48
C GLY A 320 11.33 -19.84 15.39
N LEU A 321 10.94 -19.27 14.26
CA LEU A 321 10.87 -17.84 14.09
C LEU A 321 9.95 -17.18 15.12
N MET A 322 8.80 -17.81 15.41
CA MET A 322 7.86 -17.30 16.40
C MET A 322 8.41 -17.30 17.83
N SER A 323 9.32 -18.22 18.16
CA SER A 323 10.03 -18.22 19.46
C SER A 323 10.95 -16.99 19.56
N ALA A 324 11.76 -16.74 18.54
CA ALA A 324 12.65 -15.57 18.47
C ALA A 324 11.86 -14.25 18.52
N TYR A 325 10.72 -14.19 17.82
CA TYR A 325 9.83 -13.03 17.82
C TYR A 325 9.21 -12.77 19.19
N ARG A 326 8.70 -13.82 19.87
CA ARG A 326 8.15 -13.71 21.23
C ARG A 326 9.20 -13.31 22.26
N ALA A 327 10.45 -13.76 22.07
CA ALA A 327 11.57 -13.38 22.93
C ALA A 327 12.03 -11.92 22.70
N GLY A 328 11.46 -11.22 21.71
CA GLY A 328 11.84 -9.83 21.39
C GLY A 328 13.22 -9.70 20.74
N ASN A 329 13.73 -10.78 20.14
CA ASN A 329 15.06 -10.82 19.51
C ASN A 329 15.04 -10.54 18.00
N VAL A 330 13.86 -10.48 17.40
CA VAL A 330 13.64 -10.11 16.00
C VAL A 330 12.32 -9.38 15.86
N ALA A 331 12.24 -8.42 14.95
CA ALA A 331 10.99 -7.75 14.58
C ALA A 331 10.47 -8.27 13.24
N LEU A 332 9.15 -8.36 13.10
CA LEU A 332 8.48 -8.79 11.88
C LEU A 332 7.53 -7.68 11.38
N ALA A 333 7.65 -7.28 10.14
CA ALA A 333 6.73 -6.36 9.47
C ALA A 333 5.99 -7.08 8.32
N ASN A 334 4.65 -7.12 8.32
CA ASN A 334 3.73 -6.84 9.43
C ASN A 334 3.75 -7.99 10.44
N ALA A 335 3.23 -7.74 11.65
CA ALA A 335 3.14 -8.76 12.68
C ALA A 335 2.29 -9.97 12.21
N PRO A 336 2.58 -11.20 12.68
CA PRO A 336 1.71 -12.35 12.44
C PRO A 336 0.32 -12.15 13.03
N GLY A 337 -0.72 -12.63 12.35
CA GLY A 337 -2.11 -12.54 12.81
C GLY A 337 -2.87 -11.32 12.30
N THR A 338 -2.24 -10.41 11.55
CA THR A 338 -2.89 -9.22 11.01
C THR A 338 -3.95 -9.50 9.95
N GLY A 339 -3.95 -10.70 9.37
CA GLY A 339 -4.89 -11.10 8.32
C GLY A 339 -6.36 -11.12 8.76
N VAL A 340 -6.66 -11.13 10.06
CA VAL A 340 -8.04 -11.01 10.55
C VAL A 340 -8.64 -9.64 10.17
N ALA A 341 -7.84 -8.63 10.02
CA ALA A 341 -8.29 -7.31 9.59
C ALA A 341 -8.44 -7.16 8.06
N ASP A 342 -8.02 -8.18 7.27
CA ASP A 342 -8.30 -8.27 5.82
C ASP A 342 -9.70 -8.84 5.56
N ASP A 343 -10.38 -9.40 6.58
CA ASP A 343 -11.66 -10.07 6.42
C ASP A 343 -12.79 -9.07 6.12
N LYS A 344 -13.61 -9.37 5.10
CA LYS A 344 -14.70 -8.49 4.65
C LYS A 344 -15.77 -8.26 5.71
N VAL A 345 -16.00 -9.26 6.58
CA VAL A 345 -16.96 -9.10 7.68
C VAL A 345 -16.40 -8.19 8.75
N VAL A 346 -15.11 -8.34 9.07
CA VAL A 346 -14.39 -7.45 10.00
C VAL A 346 -14.31 -6.03 9.45
N TYR A 347 -14.06 -5.88 8.16
CA TYR A 347 -14.04 -4.60 7.46
C TYR A 347 -15.34 -3.80 7.67
N ALA A 348 -16.50 -4.47 7.68
CA ALA A 348 -17.79 -3.81 7.86
C ALA A 348 -17.89 -3.03 9.18
N TYR A 349 -17.13 -3.44 10.21
CA TYR A 349 -17.11 -2.82 11.54
C TYR A 349 -16.03 -1.75 11.73
N VAL A 350 -15.26 -1.42 10.70
CA VAL A 350 -14.18 -0.43 10.87
C VAL A 350 -14.68 0.98 11.23
N PRO A 351 -15.84 1.46 10.74
CA PRO A 351 -16.42 2.70 11.22
C PRO A 351 -16.64 2.70 12.74
N GLU A 352 -17.21 1.62 13.29
CA GLU A 352 -17.44 1.44 14.72
C GLU A 352 -16.11 1.32 15.50
N MET A 353 -15.10 0.68 14.93
CA MET A 353 -13.76 0.63 15.53
C MET A 353 -13.14 2.03 15.64
N ILE A 354 -13.32 2.89 14.64
CA ILE A 354 -12.84 4.28 14.67
C ILE A 354 -13.52 5.03 15.83
N GLN A 355 -14.84 4.94 15.95
CA GLN A 355 -15.57 5.56 17.03
C GLN A 355 -15.16 5.02 18.40
N TYR A 356 -15.07 3.69 18.54
CA TYR A 356 -14.75 3.03 19.78
C TYR A 356 -13.31 3.32 20.26
N TYR A 357 -12.31 3.12 19.41
CA TYR A 357 -10.92 3.25 19.83
C TYR A 357 -10.39 4.68 19.79
N LEU A 358 -10.91 5.53 18.90
CA LEU A 358 -10.38 6.88 18.71
C LEU A 358 -11.32 7.96 19.25
N GLY A 359 -12.61 7.66 19.43
CA GLY A 359 -13.63 8.66 19.79
C GLY A 359 -13.85 9.68 18.66
N GLU A 360 -13.60 9.29 17.42
CA GLU A 360 -13.65 10.14 16.22
C GLU A 360 -14.74 9.63 15.27
N GLU A 361 -15.32 10.53 14.46
CA GLU A 361 -16.16 10.11 13.32
C GLU A 361 -15.30 9.66 12.15
N PRO A 362 -15.71 8.61 11.39
CA PRO A 362 -14.98 8.16 10.23
C PRO A 362 -14.85 9.24 9.15
N ILE A 363 -13.63 9.55 8.74
CA ILE A 363 -13.34 10.50 7.65
C ILE A 363 -13.65 9.87 6.28
N LEU A 364 -13.27 8.60 6.09
CA LEU A 364 -13.58 7.82 4.89
C LEU A 364 -14.67 6.81 5.22
N SER A 365 -15.72 6.78 4.40
CA SER A 365 -16.79 5.80 4.50
C SER A 365 -16.38 4.47 3.85
N ASN A 366 -16.94 3.37 4.33
CA ASN A 366 -16.90 2.09 3.63
C ASN A 366 -17.87 2.11 2.43
N VAL A 367 -17.59 1.29 1.43
CA VAL A 367 -18.65 0.88 0.50
C VAL A 367 -19.75 0.21 1.32
N PRO A 368 -21.04 0.55 1.10
CA PRO A 368 -22.15 -0.07 1.83
C PRO A 368 -22.04 -1.59 1.82
N THR A 369 -21.92 -2.19 2.99
CA THR A 369 -21.72 -3.62 3.18
C THR A 369 -22.76 -4.15 4.13
N TYR A 370 -23.46 -5.19 3.74
CA TYR A 370 -24.54 -5.83 4.51
C TYR A 370 -24.09 -7.21 4.96
N LEU A 371 -24.35 -7.55 6.24
CA LEU A 371 -23.99 -8.82 6.89
C LEU A 371 -25.18 -9.76 6.95
#